data_726c180decd041fcff594b6f680a125d
#
_entry.id   726c180decd041fcff594b6f680a125d
#
_cell.length_a   1.000
_cell.length_b   1.000
_cell.length_c   1.000
_cell.angle_alpha   90.00
_cell.angle_beta   90.00
_cell.angle_gamma   90.00
#
_symmetry.space_group_name_H-M   'P 1'
#
loop_
_entity.id
_entity.type
_entity.pdbx_description
1 polymer ?
#
loop_
_entity_poly.entity_id
_entity_poly.type
_entity_poly.pdbx_seq_one_letter_code
_entity_poly.pdbx_strand_id
1 'polypeptide(L)'
;MFSKDGRKRQCHLLGSICKLTAFGLLLLSAGTGWTASKPTTVAEIALYQGADREQVLTEGAKREGQMMFYNSNTWLDTVVQEFEKKFPFVKVSIWRSDSTDVVKRSVEEFVSGRFLADVIEITEPGMVVLRRKGIYQEYYSPEMAAYENEVQEKGKTGVFYLADRELYIGLGFNTKLVSPVDAPKNYKDLLDPKWKGKMALAGSSTGIRWLGNVLDVMGREFLEKMSQQEVKVHNISGAALVNHIASGEVRLSPTIFYSNIFTLFSLGFH
;
A
#
# COMPACT_ATOMS: atom_id res chain seq x y z
N MET A 1 13.08 46.10 14.16
CA MET A 1 13.15 47.53 14.00
C MET A 1 11.72 48.00 13.80
N PHE A 2 11.12 48.51 14.90
CA PHE A 2 10.21 49.65 15.06
C PHE A 2 9.04 49.73 14.07
N SER A 3 7.80 50.06 14.45
CA SER A 3 7.16 50.76 15.58
C SER A 3 5.64 50.64 15.39
N LYS A 4 4.87 50.27 16.35
CA LYS A 4 3.92 50.96 17.23
C LYS A 4 3.28 52.29 16.68
N ASP A 5 1.96 52.33 16.66
CA ASP A 5 1.03 53.23 17.33
C ASP A 5 -0.34 53.16 16.63
N GLY A 6 -1.46 52.94 17.22
CA GLY A 6 -2.02 53.49 18.44
C GLY A 6 -2.96 54.64 18.11
N ARG A 7 -4.28 54.44 18.18
CA ARG A 7 -5.20 55.44 18.81
C ARG A 7 -6.66 54.95 18.88
N LYS A 8 -7.08 54.89 20.12
CA LYS A 8 -8.49 54.86 20.56
C LYS A 8 -9.21 56.14 20.16
N ARG A 9 -10.49 56.08 19.85
CA ARG A 9 -11.45 57.13 20.25
C ARG A 9 -12.79 56.49 20.61
N GLN A 10 -13.11 56.62 21.90
CA GLN A 10 -14.46 56.58 22.44
C GLN A 10 -15.22 57.89 22.05
N CYS A 11 -16.50 57.76 21.84
CA CYS A 11 -17.44 58.80 22.27
C CYS A 11 -18.83 58.21 22.52
N HIS A 12 -19.35 58.65 23.65
CA HIS A 12 -20.62 58.39 24.29
C HIS A 12 -21.79 59.16 23.57
N LEU A 13 -23.01 58.75 23.65
CA LEU A 13 -24.05 59.01 24.68
C LEU A 13 -25.48 59.02 24.11
N LEU A 14 -26.42 58.49 24.93
CA LEU A 14 -27.82 58.82 25.08
C LEU A 14 -28.78 58.49 23.92
N GLY A 15 -29.78 57.66 24.03
CA GLY A 15 -30.78 57.52 25.10
C GLY A 15 -32.13 57.77 24.47
N SER A 16 -33.00 56.80 24.36
CA SER A 16 -34.43 56.96 24.62
C SER A 16 -35.16 55.61 24.52
N ILE A 17 -35.94 55.42 25.52
CA ILE A 17 -36.84 54.31 25.79
C ILE A 17 -38.02 54.39 24.80
N CYS A 18 -38.31 53.25 24.11
CA CYS A 18 -39.66 52.97 23.63
C CYS A 18 -40.01 51.54 23.82
N LYS A 19 -40.89 51.27 24.76
CA LYS A 19 -41.52 49.93 24.96
C LYS A 19 -42.49 49.72 23.82
N LEU A 20 -42.34 48.62 23.10
CA LEU A 20 -43.44 47.96 22.35
C LEU A 20 -43.27 46.46 22.33
N THR A 21 -44.23 45.89 22.94
CA THR A 21 -44.75 44.51 22.96
C THR A 21 -44.17 43.49 22.00
N ALA A 22 -43.69 42.39 22.63
CA ALA A 22 -43.36 41.15 22.03
C ALA A 22 -44.53 40.49 21.30
N PHE A 23 -44.33 40.16 20.04
CA PHE A 23 -45.08 39.09 19.37
C PHE A 23 -44.06 38.09 18.90
N GLY A 24 -43.93 37.02 19.68
CA GLY A 24 -43.01 35.96 19.39
C GLY A 24 -43.45 35.18 18.14
N LEU A 25 -42.77 35.40 17.04
CA LEU A 25 -42.82 34.52 15.87
C LEU A 25 -41.77 33.43 16.07
N LEU A 26 -42.20 32.27 16.60
CA LEU A 26 -41.41 31.05 16.58
C LEU A 26 -41.27 30.61 15.11
N LEU A 27 -40.20 31.05 14.45
CA LEU A 27 -39.76 30.41 13.20
C LEU A 27 -39.24 29.01 13.54
N LEU A 28 -40.10 28.00 13.42
CA LEU A 28 -39.68 26.65 13.24
C LEU A 28 -38.85 26.60 11.94
N SER A 29 -37.55 26.74 12.04
CA SER A 29 -36.64 26.32 10.99
C SER A 29 -36.77 24.82 10.87
N ALA A 30 -37.69 24.36 10.02
CA ALA A 30 -37.67 23.05 9.48
C ALA A 30 -36.35 22.91 8.70
N GLY A 31 -35.31 22.42 9.37
CA GLY A 31 -34.09 22.00 8.70
C GLY A 31 -34.52 20.95 7.69
N THR A 32 -34.53 21.34 6.42
CA THR A 32 -34.59 20.39 5.31
C THR A 32 -33.28 19.62 5.38
N GLY A 33 -33.27 18.57 6.21
CA GLY A 33 -32.24 17.57 6.15
C GLY A 33 -32.25 17.04 4.72
N TRP A 34 -31.27 17.42 3.94
CA TRP A 34 -30.95 16.72 2.72
C TRP A 34 -30.62 15.30 3.12
N THR A 35 -31.60 14.40 3.05
CA THR A 35 -31.33 12.97 3.05
C THR A 35 -30.63 12.70 1.74
N ALA A 36 -29.30 12.59 1.78
CA ALA A 36 -28.53 12.09 0.65
C ALA A 36 -29.19 10.80 0.21
N SER A 37 -29.52 10.69 -1.08
CA SER A 37 -30.11 9.45 -1.62
C SER A 37 -29.17 8.30 -1.31
N LYS A 38 -29.72 7.14 -0.89
CA LYS A 38 -28.88 5.96 -0.63
C LYS A 38 -28.10 5.61 -1.90
N PRO A 39 -26.82 5.28 -1.78
CA PRO A 39 -25.99 4.91 -2.92
C PRO A 39 -26.51 3.63 -3.57
N THR A 40 -26.52 3.59 -4.90
CA THR A 40 -27.08 2.47 -5.68
C THR A 40 -26.07 1.79 -6.59
N THR A 41 -25.00 2.52 -6.94
CA THR A 41 -23.91 1.99 -7.78
C THR A 41 -22.66 1.68 -6.95
N VAL A 42 -21.80 0.80 -7.45
CA VAL A 42 -20.50 0.50 -6.81
C VAL A 42 -19.69 1.78 -6.55
N ALA A 43 -19.65 2.69 -7.53
CA ALA A 43 -18.90 3.94 -7.40
C ALA A 43 -19.48 4.86 -6.30
N GLU A 44 -20.79 4.94 -6.18
CA GLU A 44 -21.44 5.71 -5.11
C GLU A 44 -21.23 5.06 -3.75
N ILE A 45 -21.34 3.73 -3.64
CA ILE A 45 -21.08 2.97 -2.41
C ILE A 45 -19.62 3.14 -1.96
N ALA A 46 -18.69 3.05 -2.90
CA ALA A 46 -17.27 3.18 -2.61
C ALA A 46 -16.91 4.53 -1.96
N LEU A 47 -17.59 5.60 -2.35
CA LEU A 47 -17.36 6.96 -1.84
C LEU A 47 -18.38 7.42 -0.80
N TYR A 48 -19.30 6.56 -0.41
CA TYR A 48 -20.38 6.93 0.51
C TYR A 48 -19.86 7.24 1.91
N GLN A 49 -20.26 8.39 2.47
CA GLN A 49 -19.87 8.90 3.78
C GLN A 49 -21.07 9.21 4.70
N GLY A 50 -22.25 8.68 4.37
CA GLY A 50 -23.44 8.85 5.22
C GLY A 50 -23.28 8.19 6.58
N ALA A 51 -24.06 8.63 7.57
CA ALA A 51 -24.01 8.08 8.93
C ALA A 51 -24.36 6.57 9.00
N ASP A 52 -25.09 6.06 8.01
CA ASP A 52 -25.48 4.65 7.87
C ASP A 52 -24.53 3.85 6.96
N ARG A 53 -23.34 4.39 6.64
CA ARG A 53 -22.34 3.76 5.75
C ARG A 53 -22.03 2.32 6.14
N GLU A 54 -21.76 2.07 7.41
CA GLU A 54 -21.43 0.72 7.89
C GLU A 54 -22.58 -0.27 7.67
N GLN A 55 -23.81 0.18 7.89
CA GLN A 55 -25.00 -0.64 7.62
C GLN A 55 -25.13 -0.92 6.12
N VAL A 56 -24.98 0.09 5.26
CA VAL A 56 -25.06 -0.06 3.79
C VAL A 56 -24.01 -1.07 3.29
N LEU A 57 -22.78 -0.96 3.75
CA LEU A 57 -21.70 -1.88 3.38
C LEU A 57 -21.96 -3.30 3.89
N THR A 58 -22.38 -3.43 5.15
CA THR A 58 -22.68 -4.75 5.75
C THR A 58 -23.83 -5.46 5.04
N GLU A 59 -24.89 -4.75 4.71
CA GLU A 59 -26.03 -5.32 3.98
C GLU A 59 -25.64 -5.71 2.54
N GLY A 60 -24.78 -4.91 1.89
CA GLY A 60 -24.20 -5.24 0.58
C GLY A 60 -23.37 -6.52 0.65
N ALA A 61 -22.41 -6.56 1.56
CA ALA A 61 -21.52 -7.69 1.75
C ALA A 61 -22.26 -9.00 2.10
N LYS A 62 -23.35 -8.93 2.89
CA LYS A 62 -24.19 -10.09 3.16
C LYS A 62 -24.91 -10.62 1.91
N ARG A 63 -25.29 -9.74 0.97
CA ARG A 63 -25.93 -10.17 -0.29
C ARG A 63 -24.91 -10.81 -1.23
N GLU A 64 -23.68 -10.29 -1.28
CA GLU A 64 -22.60 -10.80 -2.14
C GLU A 64 -22.03 -12.11 -1.58
N GLY A 65 -21.82 -12.20 -0.27
CA GLY A 65 -21.40 -13.41 0.44
C GLY A 65 -19.97 -13.86 0.17
N GLN A 66 -19.28 -13.21 -0.75
CA GLN A 66 -17.91 -13.61 -1.18
C GLN A 66 -17.08 -12.40 -1.61
N MET A 67 -15.76 -12.57 -1.57
CA MET A 67 -14.78 -11.60 -2.03
C MET A 67 -13.58 -12.32 -2.66
N MET A 68 -13.06 -11.80 -3.79
CA MET A 68 -11.86 -12.28 -4.44
C MET A 68 -10.68 -11.34 -4.16
N PHE A 69 -9.63 -11.85 -3.53
CA PHE A 69 -8.46 -11.10 -3.16
C PHE A 69 -7.23 -11.55 -3.97
N TYR A 70 -6.71 -10.67 -4.84
CA TYR A 70 -5.45 -10.89 -5.54
C TYR A 70 -4.32 -10.28 -4.74
N ASN A 71 -3.27 -11.08 -4.47
CA ASN A 71 -2.17 -10.56 -3.67
C ASN A 71 -0.80 -11.18 -4.02
N SER A 72 0.26 -10.49 -3.59
CA SER A 72 1.65 -10.98 -3.69
C SER A 72 2.28 -11.33 -2.32
N ASN A 73 1.52 -11.23 -1.26
CA ASN A 73 1.94 -11.40 0.11
C ASN A 73 1.88 -12.89 0.54
N THR A 74 2.83 -13.34 1.35
CA THR A 74 2.93 -14.73 1.80
C THR A 74 2.24 -15.01 3.14
N TRP A 75 1.76 -13.99 3.85
CA TRP A 75 1.17 -14.12 5.19
C TRP A 75 -0.25 -13.53 5.30
N LEU A 76 -0.91 -13.31 4.16
CA LEU A 76 -2.26 -12.75 4.12
C LEU A 76 -3.31 -13.66 4.79
N ASP A 77 -3.06 -14.97 4.84
CA ASP A 77 -4.01 -15.94 5.40
C ASP A 77 -4.46 -15.56 6.83
N THR A 78 -3.54 -15.06 7.66
CA THR A 78 -3.88 -14.61 9.02
C THR A 78 -4.82 -13.41 9.02
N VAL A 79 -4.60 -12.45 8.11
CA VAL A 79 -5.45 -11.27 7.96
C VAL A 79 -6.85 -11.67 7.50
N VAL A 80 -6.92 -12.59 6.53
CA VAL A 80 -8.19 -13.11 6.02
C VAL A 80 -8.95 -13.86 7.09
N GLN A 81 -8.29 -14.70 7.91
CA GLN A 81 -8.93 -15.39 9.03
C GLN A 81 -9.55 -14.41 10.03
N GLU A 82 -8.85 -13.33 10.39
CA GLU A 82 -9.40 -12.31 11.29
C GLU A 82 -10.55 -11.53 10.64
N PHE A 83 -10.46 -11.27 9.33
CA PHE A 83 -11.57 -10.66 8.58
C PHE A 83 -12.81 -11.56 8.56
N GLU A 84 -12.68 -12.85 8.24
CA GLU A 84 -13.80 -13.80 8.22
C GLU A 84 -14.39 -14.03 9.61
N LYS A 85 -13.60 -13.95 10.68
CA LYS A 85 -14.13 -13.97 12.06
C LYS A 85 -15.00 -12.75 12.35
N LYS A 86 -14.58 -11.57 11.91
CA LYS A 86 -15.32 -10.32 12.10
C LYS A 86 -16.57 -10.26 11.19
N PHE A 87 -16.48 -10.79 9.99
CA PHE A 87 -17.53 -10.77 8.96
C PHE A 87 -17.84 -12.18 8.44
N PRO A 88 -18.42 -13.07 9.27
CA PRO A 88 -18.59 -14.48 8.95
C PRO A 88 -19.53 -14.76 7.77
N PHE A 89 -20.21 -13.74 7.29
CA PHE A 89 -21.08 -13.78 6.13
C PHE A 89 -20.36 -13.49 4.80
N VAL A 90 -19.04 -13.22 4.82
CA VAL A 90 -18.23 -13.04 3.61
C VAL A 90 -17.17 -14.12 3.56
N LYS A 91 -17.15 -14.90 2.48
CA LYS A 91 -16.09 -15.87 2.21
C LYS A 91 -15.03 -15.24 1.32
N VAL A 92 -13.76 -15.25 1.77
CA VAL A 92 -12.64 -14.70 1.01
C VAL A 92 -11.95 -15.80 0.22
N SER A 93 -11.87 -15.61 -1.10
CA SER A 93 -11.05 -16.42 -1.98
C SER A 93 -9.75 -15.69 -2.30
N ILE A 94 -8.61 -16.35 -2.11
CA ILE A 94 -7.29 -15.76 -2.33
C ILE A 94 -6.70 -16.32 -3.63
N TRP A 95 -6.25 -15.44 -4.51
CA TRP A 95 -5.34 -15.81 -5.58
C TRP A 95 -4.01 -15.09 -5.37
N ARG A 96 -2.94 -15.87 -5.09
CA ARG A 96 -1.61 -15.35 -4.79
C ARG A 96 -0.62 -15.67 -5.92
N SER A 97 0.10 -14.66 -6.39
CA SER A 97 1.23 -14.79 -7.30
C SER A 97 2.25 -13.66 -7.08
N ASP A 98 3.32 -13.61 -7.86
CA ASP A 98 4.19 -12.42 -7.88
C ASP A 98 3.42 -11.19 -8.37
N SER A 99 3.81 -10.00 -7.89
CA SER A 99 3.15 -8.74 -8.28
C SER A 99 3.08 -8.54 -9.80
N THR A 100 4.08 -9.00 -10.56
CA THR A 100 4.09 -8.91 -12.01
C THR A 100 2.98 -9.74 -12.65
N ASP A 101 2.75 -10.95 -12.13
CA ASP A 101 1.68 -11.83 -12.60
C ASP A 101 0.30 -11.28 -12.23
N VAL A 102 0.18 -10.70 -11.01
CA VAL A 102 -1.08 -10.05 -10.59
C VAL A 102 -1.40 -8.90 -11.51
N VAL A 103 -0.43 -8.05 -11.84
CA VAL A 103 -0.61 -6.94 -12.79
C VAL A 103 -1.04 -7.46 -14.16
N LYS A 104 -0.33 -8.46 -14.69
CA LYS A 104 -0.64 -9.04 -16.00
C LYS A 104 -2.07 -9.56 -16.04
N ARG A 105 -2.45 -10.40 -15.09
CA ARG A 105 -3.79 -10.96 -14.99
C ARG A 105 -4.87 -9.89 -14.86
N SER A 106 -4.68 -8.92 -13.96
CA SER A 106 -5.65 -7.84 -13.75
C SER A 106 -5.85 -7.00 -15.03
N VAL A 107 -4.78 -6.74 -15.80
CA VAL A 107 -4.86 -6.02 -17.05
C VAL A 107 -5.59 -6.86 -18.13
N GLU A 108 -5.29 -8.15 -18.23
CA GLU A 108 -5.96 -9.05 -19.18
C GLU A 108 -7.46 -9.19 -18.89
N GLU A 109 -7.83 -9.31 -17.63
CA GLU A 109 -9.22 -9.34 -17.18
C GLU A 109 -9.94 -8.02 -17.47
N PHE A 110 -9.31 -6.89 -17.16
CA PHE A 110 -9.86 -5.56 -17.44
C PHE A 110 -10.12 -5.33 -18.93
N VAL A 111 -9.14 -5.64 -19.79
CA VAL A 111 -9.27 -5.49 -21.25
C VAL A 111 -10.36 -6.40 -21.83
N SER A 112 -10.57 -7.58 -21.23
CA SER A 112 -11.65 -8.51 -21.63
C SER A 112 -12.99 -8.23 -20.97
N GLY A 113 -13.13 -7.10 -20.23
CA GLY A 113 -14.37 -6.71 -19.55
C GLY A 113 -14.74 -7.61 -18.37
N ARG A 114 -13.79 -8.37 -17.83
CA ARG A 114 -13.96 -9.21 -16.63
C ARG A 114 -13.34 -8.51 -15.44
N PHE A 115 -14.09 -8.38 -14.37
CA PHE A 115 -13.66 -7.70 -13.14
C PHE A 115 -13.78 -8.73 -12.00
N LEU A 116 -12.78 -9.61 -11.88
CA LEU A 116 -12.84 -10.74 -10.95
C LEU A 116 -12.26 -10.41 -9.58
N ALA A 117 -11.30 -9.50 -9.50
CA ALA A 117 -10.71 -9.10 -8.23
C ALA A 117 -11.51 -7.96 -7.59
N ASP A 118 -11.89 -8.13 -6.33
CA ASP A 118 -12.49 -7.08 -5.50
C ASP A 118 -11.42 -6.26 -4.79
N VAL A 119 -10.34 -6.92 -4.35
CA VAL A 119 -9.19 -6.29 -3.68
C VAL A 119 -7.89 -6.77 -4.31
N ILE A 120 -6.95 -5.84 -4.49
CA ILE A 120 -5.61 -6.14 -4.99
C ILE A 120 -4.57 -5.59 -4.02
N GLU A 121 -3.67 -6.45 -3.54
CA GLU A 121 -2.53 -6.10 -2.70
C GLU A 121 -1.25 -6.58 -3.38
N ILE A 122 -0.45 -5.64 -3.87
CA ILE A 122 0.80 -5.89 -4.58
C ILE A 122 1.84 -4.80 -4.25
N THR A 123 3.04 -4.95 -4.77
CA THR A 123 4.08 -3.93 -4.60
C THR A 123 3.78 -2.67 -5.40
N GLU A 124 4.22 -1.51 -4.91
CA GLU A 124 3.90 -0.19 -5.46
C GLU A 124 4.10 -0.04 -6.97
N PRO A 125 5.20 -0.49 -7.62
CA PRO A 125 5.32 -0.35 -9.07
C PRO A 125 4.15 -0.99 -9.84
N GLY A 126 3.63 -2.12 -9.34
CA GLY A 126 2.43 -2.74 -9.89
C GLY A 126 1.18 -1.90 -9.66
N MET A 127 1.02 -1.34 -8.48
CA MET A 127 -0.09 -0.43 -8.13
C MET A 127 -0.14 0.77 -9.08
N VAL A 128 1.01 1.40 -9.34
CA VAL A 128 1.12 2.53 -10.28
C VAL A 128 0.69 2.13 -11.70
N VAL A 129 1.06 0.94 -12.17
CA VAL A 129 0.63 0.43 -13.48
C VAL A 129 -0.88 0.27 -13.54
N LEU A 130 -1.49 -0.41 -12.55
CA LEU A 130 -2.94 -0.62 -12.50
C LEU A 130 -3.70 0.71 -12.37
N ARG A 131 -3.17 1.66 -11.60
CA ARG A 131 -3.73 3.02 -11.48
C ARG A 131 -3.76 3.75 -12.81
N ARG A 132 -2.65 3.74 -13.56
CA ARG A 132 -2.54 4.36 -14.90
C ARG A 132 -3.45 3.72 -15.94
N LYS A 133 -3.78 2.45 -15.77
CA LYS A 133 -4.73 1.71 -16.61
C LYS A 133 -6.20 1.97 -16.26
N GLY A 134 -6.48 2.71 -15.18
CA GLY A 134 -7.84 2.99 -14.73
C GLY A 134 -8.55 1.78 -14.09
N ILE A 135 -7.81 0.81 -13.58
CA ILE A 135 -8.38 -0.43 -13.01
C ILE A 135 -8.94 -0.19 -11.61
N TYR A 136 -8.34 0.72 -10.85
CA TYR A 136 -8.81 1.00 -9.49
C TYR A 136 -10.03 1.91 -9.44
N GLN A 137 -11.01 1.52 -8.65
CA GLN A 137 -12.10 2.37 -8.20
C GLN A 137 -11.62 3.25 -7.05
N GLU A 138 -11.88 4.57 -7.13
CA GLU A 138 -11.68 5.46 -5.99
C GLU A 138 -12.61 5.06 -4.84
N TYR A 139 -12.11 4.96 -3.62
CA TYR A 139 -12.91 4.59 -2.44
C TYR A 139 -12.59 5.47 -1.24
N TYR A 140 -13.53 5.54 -0.33
CA TYR A 140 -13.40 6.18 0.97
C TYR A 140 -13.47 5.15 2.09
N SER A 141 -12.58 5.31 3.09
CA SER A 141 -12.69 4.64 4.38
C SER A 141 -12.32 5.63 5.50
N PRO A 142 -13.02 5.66 6.64
CA PRO A 142 -12.61 6.46 7.79
C PRO A 142 -11.22 6.08 8.31
N GLU A 143 -10.79 4.83 8.11
CA GLU A 143 -9.47 4.33 8.50
C GLU A 143 -8.32 5.02 7.75
N MET A 144 -8.58 5.65 6.61
CA MET A 144 -7.56 6.39 5.85
C MET A 144 -6.94 7.53 6.67
N ALA A 145 -7.66 8.07 7.65
CA ALA A 145 -7.16 9.12 8.54
C ALA A 145 -5.99 8.69 9.43
N ALA A 146 -5.79 7.36 9.60
CA ALA A 146 -4.67 6.80 10.35
C ALA A 146 -3.39 6.66 9.52
N TYR A 147 -3.44 6.91 8.21
CA TYR A 147 -2.32 6.77 7.29
C TYR A 147 -1.75 8.13 6.90
N GLU A 148 -0.43 8.22 6.81
CA GLU A 148 0.26 9.42 6.33
C GLU A 148 -0.10 9.73 4.88
N ASN A 149 -0.03 11.01 4.51
CA ASN A 149 -0.42 11.44 3.15
C ASN A 149 0.46 10.85 2.06
N GLU A 150 1.73 10.64 2.37
CA GLU A 150 2.78 10.15 1.47
C GLU A 150 2.55 8.71 1.02
N VAL A 151 1.79 7.94 1.80
CA VAL A 151 1.50 6.52 1.51
C VAL A 151 0.13 6.31 0.85
N GLN A 152 -0.55 7.41 0.49
CA GLN A 152 -1.88 7.40 -0.12
C GLN A 152 -1.86 7.94 -1.55
N GLU A 153 -2.31 7.17 -2.53
CA GLU A 153 -2.62 7.70 -3.87
C GLU A 153 -4.02 8.32 -3.86
N LYS A 154 -4.07 9.63 -3.68
CA LYS A 154 -5.32 10.37 -3.50
C LYS A 154 -6.11 10.52 -4.79
N GLY A 155 -7.43 10.39 -4.67
CA GLY A 155 -8.42 10.79 -5.65
C GLY A 155 -8.99 12.18 -5.37
N LYS A 156 -10.20 12.43 -5.82
CA LYS A 156 -10.92 13.70 -5.57
C LYS A 156 -11.53 13.74 -4.17
N THR A 157 -12.05 12.62 -3.69
CA THR A 157 -12.81 12.51 -2.43
C THR A 157 -12.35 11.33 -1.56
N GLY A 158 -11.53 10.45 -2.10
CA GLY A 158 -11.00 9.27 -1.42
C GLY A 158 -9.59 8.94 -1.92
N VAL A 159 -9.28 7.67 -1.95
CA VAL A 159 -7.99 7.15 -2.43
C VAL A 159 -8.22 6.06 -3.47
N PHE A 160 -7.25 5.86 -4.35
CA PHE A 160 -7.21 4.72 -5.26
C PHE A 160 -6.51 3.53 -4.66
N TYR A 161 -5.46 3.78 -3.87
CA TYR A 161 -4.77 2.80 -3.03
C TYR A 161 -4.01 3.50 -1.91
N LEU A 162 -3.60 2.73 -0.93
CA LEU A 162 -2.69 3.16 0.13
C LEU A 162 -1.70 2.02 0.45
N ALA A 163 -0.53 2.36 0.99
CA ALA A 163 0.41 1.36 1.46
C ALA A 163 -0.01 0.84 2.83
N ASP A 164 -0.11 -0.46 2.95
CA ASP A 164 -0.43 -1.15 4.21
C ASP A 164 0.83 -1.49 5.03
N ARG A 165 2.01 -1.44 4.39
CA ARG A 165 3.30 -1.76 5.01
C ARG A 165 4.49 -1.25 4.21
N GLU A 166 5.63 -1.17 4.86
CA GLU A 166 6.93 -0.97 4.24
C GLU A 166 7.68 -2.30 4.10
N LEU A 167 8.39 -2.47 2.99
CA LEU A 167 9.20 -3.64 2.72
C LEU A 167 10.65 -3.24 2.47
N TYR A 168 11.53 -3.72 3.32
CA TYR A 168 12.97 -3.50 3.19
C TYR A 168 13.62 -4.62 2.39
N ILE A 169 14.31 -4.24 1.31
CA ILE A 169 15.13 -5.14 0.48
C ILE A 169 16.59 -4.90 0.83
N GLY A 170 17.30 -5.96 1.12
CA GLY A 170 18.70 -5.88 1.54
C GLY A 170 19.53 -7.09 1.13
N LEU A 171 20.75 -7.10 1.65
CA LEU A 171 21.69 -8.20 1.46
C LEU A 171 21.31 -9.39 2.35
N GLY A 172 21.18 -10.56 1.74
CA GLY A 172 21.06 -11.82 2.44
C GLY A 172 22.15 -12.80 1.98
N PHE A 173 22.70 -13.58 2.88
CA PHE A 173 23.74 -14.55 2.57
C PHE A 173 23.62 -15.80 3.44
N ASN A 174 24.16 -16.93 2.95
CA ASN A 174 24.23 -18.18 3.70
C ASN A 174 25.43 -18.15 4.64
N THR A 175 25.21 -18.19 5.95
CA THR A 175 26.26 -18.10 6.99
C THR A 175 27.22 -19.28 7.04
N LYS A 176 26.84 -20.42 6.42
CA LYS A 176 27.74 -21.59 6.26
C LYS A 176 28.71 -21.42 5.09
N LEU A 177 28.38 -20.57 4.10
CA LEU A 177 29.17 -20.37 2.89
C LEU A 177 29.88 -19.01 2.83
N VAL A 178 29.42 -18.07 3.63
CA VAL A 178 29.96 -16.70 3.74
C VAL A 178 30.07 -16.38 5.22
N SER A 179 31.29 -16.18 5.69
CA SER A 179 31.52 -15.75 7.07
C SER A 179 30.90 -14.34 7.28
N PRO A 180 30.25 -14.05 8.42
CA PRO A 180 29.77 -12.72 8.75
C PRO A 180 30.85 -11.63 8.69
N VAL A 181 32.11 -11.96 8.94
CA VAL A 181 33.24 -11.04 8.85
C VAL A 181 33.55 -10.67 7.39
N ASP A 182 33.41 -11.63 6.46
CA ASP A 182 33.68 -11.47 5.03
C ASP A 182 32.47 -11.00 4.22
N ALA A 183 31.29 -11.05 4.81
CA ALA A 183 30.05 -10.66 4.15
C ALA A 183 30.08 -9.18 3.70
N PRO A 184 29.47 -8.84 2.55
CA PRO A 184 29.33 -7.46 2.12
C PRO A 184 28.54 -6.66 3.17
N LYS A 185 29.03 -5.49 3.53
CA LYS A 185 28.39 -4.58 4.51
C LYS A 185 27.56 -3.50 3.85
N ASN A 186 27.79 -3.27 2.56
CA ASN A 186 27.05 -2.31 1.75
C ASN A 186 27.09 -2.75 0.27
N TYR A 187 26.32 -2.08 -0.57
CA TYR A 187 26.23 -2.46 -1.99
C TYR A 187 27.54 -2.29 -2.76
N LYS A 188 28.43 -1.36 -2.38
CA LYS A 188 29.73 -1.19 -3.07
C LYS A 188 30.62 -2.40 -2.89
N ASP A 189 30.52 -3.10 -1.76
CA ASP A 189 31.31 -4.29 -1.47
C ASP A 189 30.96 -5.46 -2.43
N LEU A 190 29.77 -5.42 -3.07
CA LEU A 190 29.36 -6.40 -4.09
C LEU A 190 30.20 -6.33 -5.36
N LEU A 191 30.92 -5.23 -5.56
CA LEU A 191 31.86 -5.06 -6.69
C LEU A 191 33.23 -5.72 -6.45
N ASP A 192 33.48 -6.22 -5.25
CA ASP A 192 34.73 -6.96 -4.96
C ASP A 192 34.79 -8.21 -5.86
N PRO A 193 35.90 -8.46 -6.58
CA PRO A 193 36.09 -9.63 -7.42
C PRO A 193 35.85 -10.96 -6.73
N LYS A 194 36.00 -11.03 -5.40
CA LYS A 194 35.71 -12.25 -4.63
C LYS A 194 34.25 -12.72 -4.75
N TRP A 195 33.33 -11.82 -5.14
CA TRP A 195 31.90 -12.14 -5.30
C TRP A 195 31.50 -12.52 -6.73
N LYS A 196 32.41 -12.41 -7.68
CA LYS A 196 32.15 -12.72 -9.08
C LYS A 196 31.60 -14.13 -9.25
N GLY A 197 30.45 -14.29 -9.91
CA GLY A 197 29.76 -15.55 -10.13
C GLY A 197 29.13 -16.18 -8.87
N LYS A 198 29.14 -15.50 -7.71
CA LYS A 198 28.62 -16.03 -6.43
C LYS A 198 27.32 -15.38 -5.98
N MET A 199 26.81 -14.44 -6.75
CA MET A 199 25.60 -13.68 -6.44
C MET A 199 24.42 -14.11 -7.30
N ALA A 200 23.22 -13.94 -6.75
CA ALA A 200 21.98 -14.08 -7.50
C ALA A 200 21.02 -12.92 -7.24
N LEU A 201 20.16 -12.63 -8.20
CA LEU A 201 19.05 -11.68 -8.11
C LEU A 201 17.73 -12.40 -8.36
N ALA A 202 16.67 -11.96 -7.70
CA ALA A 202 15.31 -12.33 -8.08
C ALA A 202 14.94 -11.62 -9.39
N GLY A 203 14.52 -12.37 -10.42
CA GLY A 203 14.11 -11.87 -11.73
C GLY A 203 12.64 -11.44 -11.79
N SER A 204 12.07 -11.06 -10.66
CA SER A 204 10.67 -10.68 -10.49
C SER A 204 10.54 -9.20 -10.09
N SER A 205 9.35 -8.82 -9.62
CA SER A 205 9.07 -7.48 -9.07
C SER A 205 10.10 -7.06 -8.01
N THR A 206 10.64 -7.99 -7.22
CA THR A 206 11.67 -7.71 -6.22
C THR A 206 12.96 -7.19 -6.85
N GLY A 207 13.45 -7.86 -7.89
CA GLY A 207 14.64 -7.44 -8.62
C GLY A 207 14.44 -6.11 -9.36
N ILE A 208 13.27 -5.90 -9.97
CA ILE A 208 12.92 -4.64 -10.64
C ILE A 208 12.99 -3.47 -9.65
N ARG A 209 12.44 -3.63 -8.46
CA ARG A 209 12.47 -2.60 -7.39
C ARG A 209 13.90 -2.33 -6.92
N TRP A 210 14.67 -3.40 -6.69
CA TRP A 210 16.08 -3.24 -6.31
C TRP A 210 16.87 -2.48 -7.38
N LEU A 211 16.72 -2.87 -8.67
CA LEU A 211 17.38 -2.19 -9.78
C LEU A 211 17.00 -0.71 -9.88
N GLY A 212 15.70 -0.39 -9.73
CA GLY A 212 15.21 0.99 -9.75
C GLY A 212 15.85 1.83 -8.64
N ASN A 213 15.80 1.35 -7.40
CA ASN A 213 16.39 2.04 -6.25
C ASN A 213 17.92 2.20 -6.37
N VAL A 214 18.61 1.15 -6.84
CA VAL A 214 20.06 1.21 -7.03
C VAL A 214 20.42 2.18 -8.17
N LEU A 215 19.65 2.22 -9.25
CA LEU A 215 19.85 3.19 -10.32
C LEU A 215 19.71 4.63 -9.83
N ASP A 216 18.70 4.88 -8.99
CA ASP A 216 18.43 6.20 -8.43
C ASP A 216 19.52 6.65 -7.44
N VAL A 217 19.92 5.77 -6.51
CA VAL A 217 20.85 6.13 -5.42
C VAL A 217 22.31 6.00 -5.81
N MET A 218 22.66 4.99 -6.60
CA MET A 218 24.08 4.66 -6.93
C MET A 218 24.44 4.94 -8.38
N GLY A 219 23.47 5.20 -9.23
CA GLY A 219 23.65 5.54 -10.63
C GLY A 219 23.91 4.33 -11.55
N ARG A 220 23.93 4.63 -12.85
CA ARG A 220 24.10 3.65 -13.93
C ARG A 220 25.47 2.97 -13.87
N GLU A 221 26.53 3.70 -13.56
CA GLU A 221 27.90 3.16 -13.52
C GLU A 221 28.05 1.99 -12.54
N PHE A 222 27.36 2.07 -11.39
CA PHE A 222 27.34 0.95 -10.44
C PHE A 222 26.69 -0.30 -11.05
N LEU A 223 25.57 -0.15 -11.75
CA LEU A 223 24.88 -1.28 -12.40
C LEU A 223 25.71 -1.90 -13.52
N GLU A 224 26.45 -1.07 -14.28
CA GLU A 224 27.39 -1.53 -15.31
C GLU A 224 28.54 -2.35 -14.69
N LYS A 225 29.09 -1.92 -13.56
CA LYS A 225 30.07 -2.70 -12.81
C LYS A 225 29.47 -3.99 -12.23
N MET A 226 28.24 -3.93 -11.72
CA MET A 226 27.52 -5.12 -11.24
C MET A 226 27.29 -6.14 -12.36
N SER A 227 27.04 -5.73 -13.60
CA SER A 227 26.86 -6.65 -14.73
C SER A 227 28.12 -7.47 -15.03
N GLN A 228 29.32 -6.95 -14.68
CA GLN A 228 30.60 -7.64 -14.84
C GLN A 228 30.85 -8.69 -13.73
N GLN A 229 30.05 -8.69 -12.68
CA GLN A 229 30.13 -9.63 -11.57
C GLN A 229 29.49 -11.02 -11.87
N GLU A 230 29.03 -11.26 -13.10
CA GLU A 230 28.41 -12.53 -13.51
C GLU A 230 27.26 -12.94 -12.56
N VAL A 231 26.40 -11.97 -12.22
CA VAL A 231 25.27 -12.18 -11.30
C VAL A 231 24.21 -13.05 -11.98
N LYS A 232 23.81 -14.15 -11.34
CA LYS A 232 22.75 -15.01 -11.85
C LYS A 232 21.39 -14.41 -11.58
N VAL A 233 20.52 -14.36 -12.58
CA VAL A 233 19.14 -13.93 -12.42
C VAL A 233 18.25 -15.20 -12.38
N HIS A 234 17.60 -15.42 -11.24
CA HIS A 234 16.61 -16.48 -11.07
C HIS A 234 15.22 -15.91 -11.33
N ASN A 235 14.48 -16.50 -12.26
CA ASN A 235 13.11 -16.05 -12.58
C ASN A 235 12.10 -16.50 -11.51
N ILE A 236 12.33 -16.09 -10.28
CA ILE A 236 11.53 -16.39 -9.08
C ILE A 236 11.37 -15.14 -8.22
N SER A 237 10.42 -15.17 -7.29
CA SER A 237 10.21 -14.07 -6.32
C SER A 237 11.38 -13.98 -5.32
N GLY A 238 11.55 -12.79 -4.69
CA GLY A 238 12.51 -12.62 -3.61
C GLY A 238 12.24 -13.57 -2.43
N ALA A 239 10.98 -13.87 -2.15
CA ALA A 239 10.61 -14.86 -1.14
C ALA A 239 11.07 -16.28 -1.48
N ALA A 240 11.00 -16.68 -2.75
CA ALA A 240 11.50 -17.98 -3.18
C ALA A 240 13.04 -18.02 -3.19
N LEU A 241 13.71 -16.93 -3.55
CA LEU A 241 15.17 -16.86 -3.59
C LEU A 241 15.81 -17.05 -2.20
N VAL A 242 15.12 -16.69 -1.13
CA VAL A 242 15.57 -16.94 0.25
C VAL A 242 15.80 -18.42 0.52
N ASN A 243 14.95 -19.32 -0.04
CA ASN A 243 15.12 -20.76 0.12
C ASN A 243 16.38 -21.27 -0.59
N HIS A 244 16.75 -20.70 -1.75
CA HIS A 244 18.00 -21.03 -2.43
C HIS A 244 19.24 -20.56 -1.66
N ILE A 245 19.13 -19.46 -0.91
CA ILE A 245 20.18 -19.05 0.02
C ILE A 245 20.25 -20.02 1.20
N ALA A 246 19.14 -20.35 1.83
CA ALA A 246 19.10 -21.26 2.97
C ALA A 246 19.65 -22.65 2.63
N SER A 247 19.35 -23.19 1.44
CA SER A 247 19.88 -24.47 0.94
C SER A 247 21.38 -24.43 0.58
N GLY A 248 21.96 -23.23 0.39
CA GLY A 248 23.34 -23.05 -0.06
C GLY A 248 23.53 -23.08 -1.59
N GLU A 249 22.46 -23.18 -2.37
CA GLU A 249 22.51 -23.08 -3.84
C GLU A 249 22.98 -21.68 -4.27
N VAL A 250 22.52 -20.65 -3.56
CA VAL A 250 22.94 -19.25 -3.71
C VAL A 250 23.72 -18.81 -2.48
N ARG A 251 24.91 -18.26 -2.67
CA ARG A 251 25.74 -17.80 -1.55
C ARG A 251 25.23 -16.52 -0.93
N LEU A 252 24.87 -15.53 -1.78
CA LEU A 252 24.33 -14.25 -1.35
C LEU A 252 23.47 -13.61 -2.44
N SER A 253 22.56 -12.72 -2.02
CA SER A 253 21.74 -11.89 -2.89
C SER A 253 21.47 -10.52 -2.26
N PRO A 254 21.48 -9.44 -3.05
CA PRO A 254 21.03 -8.13 -2.60
C PRO A 254 19.51 -7.92 -2.74
N THR A 255 18.74 -8.93 -3.16
CA THR A 255 17.30 -8.83 -3.41
C THR A 255 16.48 -9.67 -2.43
N ILE A 256 16.83 -9.60 -1.14
CA ILE A 256 16.14 -10.35 -0.10
C ILE A 256 15.28 -9.41 0.74
N PHE A 257 14.03 -9.77 0.95
CA PHE A 257 13.18 -9.08 1.91
C PHE A 257 13.60 -9.42 3.34
N TYR A 258 13.80 -8.39 4.14
CA TYR A 258 14.17 -8.53 5.54
C TYR A 258 13.17 -9.41 6.33
N SER A 259 11.87 -9.27 6.05
CA SER A 259 10.83 -10.10 6.66
C SER A 259 10.99 -11.60 6.39
N ASN A 260 11.48 -12.00 5.21
CA ASN A 260 11.67 -13.41 4.88
C ASN A 260 12.80 -14.06 5.67
N ILE A 261 13.80 -13.28 6.08
CA ILE A 261 14.90 -13.75 6.94
C ILE A 261 14.34 -14.15 8.30
N PHE A 262 13.48 -13.34 8.91
CA PHE A 262 12.84 -13.68 10.19
C PHE A 262 12.03 -14.98 10.11
N THR A 263 11.31 -15.18 9.01
CA THR A 263 10.55 -16.43 8.81
C THR A 263 11.49 -17.65 8.80
N LEU A 264 12.65 -17.57 8.13
CA LEU A 264 13.61 -18.67 8.14
C LEU A 264 14.20 -18.91 9.55
N PHE A 265 14.56 -17.86 10.28
CA PHE A 265 15.05 -18.03 11.67
C PHE A 265 14.01 -18.69 12.57
N SER A 266 12.73 -18.33 12.44
CA SER A 266 11.64 -18.96 13.20
C SER A 266 11.44 -20.44 12.85
N LEU A 267 11.85 -20.85 11.67
CA LEU A 267 11.83 -22.23 11.19
C LEU A 267 13.15 -23.00 11.48
N GLY A 268 14.11 -22.39 12.21
CA GLY A 268 15.37 -23.02 12.63
C GLY A 268 16.46 -23.03 11.55
N PHE A 269 16.34 -22.25 10.48
CA PHE A 269 17.42 -22.00 9.53
C PHE A 269 18.30 -20.85 10.05
N HIS A 270 19.62 -21.05 10.08
CA HIS A 270 20.61 -20.08 10.56
C HIS A 270 21.59 -19.69 9.47
#